data_097d3c9634218721a280a8f054081a7a
#
_entry.id   097d3c9634218721a280a8f054081a7a
#
_cell.length_a   1.000
_cell.length_b   1.000
_cell.length_c   1.000
_cell.angle_alpha   90.00
_cell.angle_beta   90.00
_cell.angle_gamma   90.00
#
_symmetry.space_group_name_H-M   'P 1'
#
loop_
_entity.id
_entity.type
_entity.pdbx_description
1 polymer ?
#
loop_
_entity_poly.entity_id
_entity_poly.type
_entity_poly.pdbx_seq_one_letter_code
_entity_poly.pdbx_strand_id
1 'polypeptide(L)'
;MKRVAIYFFYDKNGIVDKYVNYFLEDLKKNLDRLIIVCNGKLTSKGREELEKFTNEVIVRENKGFDVWAYKEGLEYIGWDNLDKYDELLMINFTIMGPIYPFKEMFDKMDSKKEIDFWGITKFHKFPLDPWGLITYGYIPEHIQSHFI
;
A
#
# COMPACT_ATOMS: atom_id res chain seq x y z
N MET A 1 8.20 9.58 -13.69
CA MET A 1 8.86 8.60 -12.79
C MET A 1 8.27 7.22 -13.05
N LYS A 2 9.10 6.19 -13.02
CA LYS A 2 8.67 4.81 -13.20
C LYS A 2 8.34 4.21 -11.82
N ARG A 3 7.06 3.82 -11.62
CA ARG A 3 6.52 3.44 -10.30
C ARG A 3 6.07 2.00 -10.24
N VAL A 4 6.44 1.32 -9.15
CA VAL A 4 5.89 0.02 -8.77
C VAL A 4 5.14 0.15 -7.44
N ALA A 5 3.95 -0.45 -7.34
CA ALA A 5 3.18 -0.46 -6.10
C ALA A 5 2.92 -1.88 -5.61
N ILE A 6 2.98 -2.05 -4.30
CA ILE A 6 2.48 -3.22 -3.58
C ILE A 6 1.23 -2.76 -2.83
N TYR A 7 0.07 -3.27 -3.24
CA TYR A 7 -1.20 -3.00 -2.60
C TYR A 7 -1.57 -4.18 -1.70
N PHE A 8 -1.59 -3.95 -0.40
CA PHE A 8 -2.04 -4.92 0.58
C PHE A 8 -3.58 -4.92 0.66
N PHE A 9 -4.17 -6.10 0.52
CA PHE A 9 -5.61 -6.30 0.66
C PHE A 9 -5.93 -7.37 1.71
N TYR A 10 -6.95 -7.10 2.52
CA TYR A 10 -7.53 -8.08 3.43
C TYR A 10 -9.03 -7.83 3.59
N ASP A 11 -9.80 -8.89 3.46
CA ASP A 11 -11.19 -8.96 3.89
C ASP A 11 -11.47 -10.33 4.51
N LYS A 12 -12.21 -10.35 5.61
CA LYS A 12 -12.51 -11.60 6.37
C LYS A 12 -13.19 -12.67 5.49
N ASN A 13 -14.02 -12.25 4.55
CA ASN A 13 -14.77 -13.11 3.65
C ASN A 13 -14.17 -13.19 2.24
N GLY A 14 -13.12 -12.40 1.97
CA GLY A 14 -12.48 -12.31 0.66
C GLY A 14 -13.30 -11.55 -0.38
N ILE A 15 -14.10 -10.58 0.06
CA ILE A 15 -14.96 -9.75 -0.80
C ILE A 15 -14.24 -8.46 -1.11
N VAL A 16 -14.19 -8.09 -2.38
CA VAL A 16 -13.64 -6.83 -2.84
C VAL A 16 -14.77 -5.83 -3.01
N ASP A 17 -14.78 -4.81 -2.15
CA ASP A 17 -15.79 -3.77 -2.15
C ASP A 17 -15.51 -2.68 -3.20
N LYS A 18 -16.55 -1.93 -3.57
CA LYS A 18 -16.49 -0.89 -4.61
C LYS A 18 -15.44 0.20 -4.32
N TYR A 19 -15.17 0.51 -3.05
CA TYR A 19 -14.15 1.53 -2.72
C TYR A 19 -12.74 1.09 -3.13
N VAL A 20 -12.46 -0.22 -3.04
CA VAL A 20 -11.18 -0.79 -3.50
C VAL A 20 -11.02 -0.60 -5.00
N ASN A 21 -12.07 -0.93 -5.76
CA ASN A 21 -12.06 -0.74 -7.22
C ASN A 21 -11.88 0.74 -7.58
N TYR A 22 -12.62 1.63 -6.93
CA TYR A 22 -12.49 3.06 -7.14
C TYR A 22 -11.07 3.59 -6.87
N PHE A 23 -10.47 3.12 -5.77
CA PHE A 23 -9.10 3.47 -5.39
C PHE A 23 -8.09 2.98 -6.45
N LEU A 24 -8.17 1.70 -6.82
CA LEU A 24 -7.24 1.07 -7.75
C LEU A 24 -7.38 1.61 -9.17
N GLU A 25 -8.58 1.98 -9.59
CA GLU A 25 -8.84 2.56 -10.92
C GLU A 25 -8.07 3.87 -11.16
N ASP A 26 -8.00 4.73 -10.15
CA ASP A 26 -7.24 5.98 -10.27
C ASP A 26 -5.75 5.77 -9.98
N LEU A 27 -5.41 4.94 -9.00
CA LEU A 27 -4.01 4.63 -8.67
C LEU A 27 -3.28 4.04 -9.87
N LYS A 28 -3.89 3.06 -10.56
CA LYS A 28 -3.28 2.35 -11.70
C LYS A 28 -2.83 3.26 -12.83
N LYS A 29 -3.49 4.39 -13.04
CA LYS A 29 -3.13 5.38 -14.07
C LYS A 29 -1.74 6.00 -13.86
N ASN A 30 -1.21 5.89 -12.64
CA ASN A 30 0.05 6.50 -12.21
C ASN A 30 1.18 5.47 -12.00
N LEU A 31 0.93 4.20 -12.32
CA LEU A 31 1.85 3.09 -12.04
C LEU A 31 2.28 2.38 -13.33
N ASP A 32 3.54 1.95 -13.37
CA ASP A 32 4.05 1.04 -14.38
C ASP A 32 3.77 -0.42 -14.01
N ARG A 33 3.79 -0.74 -12.71
CA ARG A 33 3.51 -2.09 -12.21
C ARG A 33 2.73 -2.04 -10.91
N LEU A 34 1.75 -2.94 -10.78
CA LEU A 34 0.95 -3.11 -9.57
C LEU A 34 0.95 -4.58 -9.16
N ILE A 35 1.35 -4.86 -7.93
CA ILE A 35 1.24 -6.16 -7.28
C ILE A 35 0.20 -6.05 -6.18
N ILE A 36 -0.77 -6.95 -6.15
CA ILE A 36 -1.77 -7.02 -5.09
C ILE A 36 -1.50 -8.24 -4.23
N VAL A 37 -1.28 -8.03 -2.94
CA VAL A 37 -1.06 -9.11 -1.97
C VAL A 37 -2.25 -9.21 -1.04
N CYS A 38 -2.99 -10.31 -1.16
CA CYS A 38 -4.18 -10.59 -0.36
C CYS A 38 -3.82 -11.52 0.80
N ASN A 39 -4.09 -11.09 2.03
CA ASN A 39 -4.00 -11.95 3.18
C ASN A 39 -5.31 -12.72 3.38
N GLY A 40 -5.22 -14.04 3.61
CA GLY A 40 -6.34 -14.90 3.92
C GLY A 40 -7.15 -15.33 2.70
N LYS A 41 -8.43 -15.05 2.73
CA LYS A 41 -9.37 -15.51 1.68
C LYS A 41 -9.48 -14.48 0.57
N LEU A 42 -9.72 -14.97 -0.63
CA LEU A 42 -10.16 -14.18 -1.77
C LEU A 42 -11.20 -15.02 -2.54
N THR A 43 -12.41 -14.50 -2.70
CA THR A 43 -13.45 -15.18 -3.50
C THR A 43 -13.09 -15.13 -4.98
N SER A 44 -13.67 -16.05 -5.79
CA SER A 44 -13.48 -16.01 -7.25
C SER A 44 -13.90 -14.66 -7.84
N LYS A 45 -15.04 -14.12 -7.38
CA LYS A 45 -15.50 -12.79 -7.78
C LYS A 45 -14.54 -11.69 -7.32
N GLY A 46 -14.02 -11.78 -6.09
CA GLY A 46 -13.02 -10.82 -5.60
C GLY A 46 -11.74 -10.85 -6.42
N ARG A 47 -11.30 -12.05 -6.85
CA ARG A 47 -10.16 -12.21 -7.74
C ARG A 47 -10.43 -11.53 -9.10
N GLU A 48 -11.56 -11.79 -9.72
CA GLU A 48 -11.97 -11.16 -10.98
C GLU A 48 -12.00 -9.63 -10.88
N GLU A 49 -12.44 -9.08 -9.74
CA GLU A 49 -12.42 -7.63 -9.51
C GLU A 49 -10.99 -7.07 -9.46
N LEU A 50 -10.06 -7.73 -8.75
CA LEU A 50 -8.67 -7.28 -8.64
C LEU A 50 -7.89 -7.47 -9.96
N GLU A 51 -8.18 -8.55 -10.68
CA GLU A 51 -7.53 -8.86 -11.98
C GLU A 51 -7.88 -7.86 -13.10
N LYS A 52 -8.89 -6.99 -12.89
CA LYS A 52 -9.12 -5.83 -13.79
C LYS A 52 -7.94 -4.83 -13.77
N PHE A 53 -7.16 -4.80 -12.71
CA PHE A 53 -6.09 -3.83 -12.52
C PHE A 53 -4.70 -4.43 -12.74
N THR A 54 -4.51 -5.71 -12.44
CA THR A 54 -3.25 -6.43 -12.63
C THR A 54 -3.46 -7.94 -12.60
N ASN A 55 -2.65 -8.67 -13.35
CA ASN A 55 -2.59 -10.13 -13.27
C ASN A 55 -1.71 -10.63 -12.10
N GLU A 56 -1.04 -9.72 -11.40
CA GLU A 56 -0.12 -10.03 -10.30
C GLU A 56 -0.86 -9.98 -8.96
N VAL A 57 -1.77 -10.95 -8.74
CA VAL A 57 -2.57 -11.10 -7.52
C VAL A 57 -2.12 -12.32 -6.74
N ILE A 58 -1.43 -12.07 -5.61
CA ILE A 58 -0.89 -13.09 -4.71
C ILE A 58 -1.87 -13.27 -3.54
N VAL A 59 -2.23 -14.51 -3.25
CA VAL A 59 -3.03 -14.86 -2.08
C VAL A 59 -2.17 -15.66 -1.12
N ARG A 60 -2.08 -15.23 0.11
CA ARG A 60 -1.24 -15.83 1.15
C ARG A 60 -1.98 -16.02 2.47
N GLU A 61 -1.39 -16.76 3.39
CA GLU A 61 -1.89 -16.89 4.75
C GLU A 61 -2.02 -15.52 5.43
N ASN A 62 -3.11 -15.30 6.20
CA ASN A 62 -3.28 -14.06 6.98
C ASN A 62 -2.38 -14.06 8.21
N LYS A 63 -1.13 -13.64 8.01
CA LYS A 63 -0.10 -13.58 9.05
C LYS A 63 0.78 -12.35 8.87
N GLY A 64 1.12 -11.67 9.99
CA GLY A 64 2.07 -10.54 9.98
C GLY A 64 1.52 -9.24 9.35
N PHE A 65 0.19 -9.13 9.23
CA PHE A 65 -0.52 -7.95 8.74
C PHE A 65 -0.01 -7.43 7.39
N ASP A 66 0.00 -6.12 7.21
CA ASP A 66 0.50 -5.41 6.02
C ASP A 66 2.01 -5.56 5.83
N VAL A 67 2.79 -5.52 6.89
CA VAL A 67 4.26 -5.60 6.83
C VAL A 67 4.73 -6.88 6.13
N TRP A 68 4.11 -8.03 6.44
CA TRP A 68 4.46 -9.28 5.78
C TRP A 68 3.91 -9.39 4.36
N ALA A 69 2.80 -8.72 4.07
CA ALA A 69 2.31 -8.61 2.71
C ALA A 69 3.25 -7.76 1.84
N TYR A 70 3.78 -6.66 2.38
CA TYR A 70 4.81 -5.86 1.69
C TYR A 70 6.09 -6.66 1.46
N LYS A 71 6.55 -7.42 2.46
CA LYS A 71 7.69 -8.31 2.31
C LYS A 71 7.46 -9.32 1.17
N GLU A 72 6.31 -9.98 1.14
CA GLU A 72 5.95 -10.93 0.08
C GLU A 72 5.98 -10.27 -1.31
N GLY A 73 5.40 -9.07 -1.42
CA GLY A 73 5.42 -8.29 -2.66
C GLY A 73 6.83 -7.91 -3.10
N LEU A 74 7.70 -7.52 -2.16
CA LEU A 74 9.12 -7.21 -2.43
C LEU A 74 9.89 -8.44 -2.92
N GLU A 75 9.69 -9.58 -2.26
CA GLU A 75 10.30 -10.86 -2.65
C GLU A 75 9.81 -11.30 -4.04
N TYR A 76 8.53 -11.09 -4.34
CA TYR A 76 7.95 -11.37 -5.66
C TYR A 76 8.50 -10.45 -6.76
N ILE A 77 8.72 -9.17 -6.48
CA ILE A 77 9.40 -8.25 -7.41
C ILE A 77 10.83 -8.70 -7.64
N GLY A 78 11.49 -9.16 -6.59
CA GLY A 78 12.92 -9.46 -6.51
C GLY A 78 13.74 -8.21 -6.19
N TRP A 79 14.58 -8.29 -5.17
CA TRP A 79 15.37 -7.16 -4.67
C TRP A 79 16.22 -6.50 -5.76
N ASP A 80 16.87 -7.30 -6.63
CA ASP A 80 17.69 -6.81 -7.75
C ASP A 80 16.86 -6.12 -8.86
N ASN A 81 15.53 -6.25 -8.82
CA ASN A 81 14.64 -5.63 -9.80
C ASN A 81 14.11 -4.27 -9.33
N LEU A 82 14.28 -3.92 -8.07
CA LEU A 82 13.79 -2.64 -7.54
C LEU A 82 14.49 -1.45 -8.19
N ASP A 83 15.77 -1.57 -8.53
CA ASP A 83 16.55 -0.54 -9.22
C ASP A 83 16.01 -0.17 -10.61
N LYS A 84 15.05 -0.93 -11.14
CA LYS A 84 14.37 -0.62 -12.41
C LYS A 84 13.26 0.42 -12.27
N TYR A 85 12.93 0.78 -11.04
CA TYR A 85 11.88 1.74 -10.69
C TYR A 85 12.47 2.94 -9.96
N ASP A 86 11.89 4.11 -10.22
CA ASP A 86 12.27 5.35 -9.54
C ASP A 86 11.59 5.45 -8.17
N GLU A 87 10.43 4.79 -8.00
CA GLU A 87 9.63 4.87 -6.78
C GLU A 87 8.92 3.54 -6.50
N LEU A 88 8.99 3.09 -5.25
CA LEU A 88 8.24 1.98 -4.70
C LEU A 88 7.16 2.49 -3.77
N LEU A 89 5.92 2.07 -3.98
CA LEU A 89 4.78 2.41 -3.14
C LEU A 89 4.31 1.19 -2.35
N MET A 90 4.08 1.38 -1.07
CA MET A 90 3.46 0.38 -0.19
C MET A 90 2.14 0.95 0.33
N ILE A 91 1.03 0.30 -0.02
CA ILE A 91 -0.31 0.85 0.16
C ILE A 91 -1.21 -0.16 0.86
N ASN A 92 -1.89 0.30 1.91
CA ASN A 92 -2.83 -0.49 2.69
C ASN A 92 -4.28 -0.22 2.23
N PHE A 93 -5.08 -1.25 2.14
CA PHE A 93 -6.49 -1.20 1.70
C PHE A 93 -7.42 -0.38 2.61
N THR A 94 -6.98 -0.02 3.81
CA THR A 94 -7.80 0.73 4.78
C THR A 94 -8.01 2.20 4.42
N ILE A 95 -7.36 2.67 3.36
CA ILE A 95 -7.57 4.04 2.85
C ILE A 95 -8.73 4.03 1.87
N MET A 96 -9.67 4.96 2.08
CA MET A 96 -10.75 5.24 1.14
C MET A 96 -10.44 6.52 0.37
N GLY A 97 -10.71 6.53 -0.91
CA GLY A 97 -10.46 7.65 -1.82
C GLY A 97 -10.10 7.17 -3.21
N PRO A 98 -9.49 8.03 -4.02
CA PRO A 98 -9.10 9.41 -3.73
C PRO A 98 -10.27 10.42 -3.82
N ILE A 99 -10.19 11.54 -3.09
CA ILE A 99 -11.11 12.66 -3.26
C ILE A 99 -10.72 13.52 -4.47
N TYR A 100 -9.42 13.70 -4.67
CA TYR A 100 -8.81 14.31 -5.85
C TYR A 100 -7.94 13.29 -6.57
N PRO A 101 -7.76 13.38 -7.89
CA PRO A 101 -6.93 12.42 -8.63
C PRO A 101 -5.55 12.25 -8.01
N PHE A 102 -5.08 11.00 -7.88
CA PHE A 102 -3.74 10.71 -7.37
C PHE A 102 -2.63 11.42 -8.17
N LYS A 103 -2.88 11.68 -9.44
CA LYS A 103 -1.94 12.43 -10.28
C LYS A 103 -1.51 13.76 -9.67
N GLU A 104 -2.42 14.51 -9.04
CA GLU A 104 -2.09 15.80 -8.41
C GLU A 104 -1.09 15.64 -7.27
N MET A 105 -1.25 14.58 -6.48
CA MET A 105 -0.34 14.24 -5.40
C MET A 105 1.03 13.83 -5.94
N PHE A 106 1.06 12.94 -6.93
CA PHE A 106 2.30 12.49 -7.55
C PHE A 106 3.05 13.63 -8.23
N ASP A 107 2.38 14.47 -9.01
CA ASP A 107 3.00 15.64 -9.66
C ASP A 107 3.65 16.58 -8.62
N LYS A 108 2.99 16.77 -7.47
CA LYS A 108 3.51 17.58 -6.38
C LYS A 108 4.75 16.95 -5.75
N MET A 109 4.76 15.63 -5.54
CA MET A 109 5.92 14.94 -4.97
C MET A 109 7.07 14.85 -5.97
N ASP A 110 6.79 14.61 -7.25
CA ASP A 110 7.80 14.58 -8.32
C ASP A 110 8.58 15.91 -8.46
N SER A 111 7.97 17.02 -8.03
CA SER A 111 8.64 18.33 -8.03
C SER A 111 9.67 18.49 -6.88
N LYS A 112 9.65 17.60 -5.88
CA LYS A 112 10.49 17.66 -4.66
C LYS A 112 11.66 16.68 -4.76
N LYS A 113 12.74 17.12 -5.38
CA LYS A 113 13.91 16.26 -5.66
C LYS A 113 14.79 15.93 -4.44
N GLU A 114 14.60 16.65 -3.35
CA GLU A 114 15.36 16.49 -2.10
C GLU A 114 14.73 15.48 -1.12
N ILE A 115 13.65 14.83 -1.51
CA ILE A 115 12.92 13.89 -0.63
C ILE A 115 13.23 12.45 -1.07
N ASP A 116 13.76 11.66 -0.13
CA ASP A 116 14.05 10.23 -0.34
C ASP A 116 12.84 9.33 -0.11
N PHE A 117 11.91 9.72 0.79
CA PHE A 117 10.65 9.01 1.01
C PHE A 117 9.56 9.94 1.55
N TRP A 118 8.31 9.55 1.38
CA TRP A 118 7.15 10.31 1.82
C TRP A 118 5.95 9.41 2.12
N GLY A 119 4.94 9.95 2.78
CA GLY A 119 3.67 9.26 3.04
C GLY A 119 2.55 10.25 3.22
N ILE A 120 1.32 9.82 3.04
CA ILE A 120 0.14 10.71 3.07
C ILE A 120 -0.42 10.94 4.47
N THR A 121 -0.06 10.10 5.44
CA THR A 121 -0.56 10.22 6.82
C THR A 121 0.59 10.23 7.81
N LYS A 122 0.46 11.12 8.79
CA LYS A 122 1.41 11.28 9.87
C LYS A 122 0.71 11.10 11.20
N PHE A 123 1.26 10.27 12.06
CA PHE A 123 0.83 10.17 13.45
C PHE A 123 1.64 11.17 14.29
N HIS A 124 0.95 12.06 15.01
CA HIS A 124 1.62 13.00 15.91
C HIS A 124 2.05 12.32 17.19
N LYS A 125 3.12 12.83 17.81
CA LYS A 125 3.58 12.33 19.10
C LYS A 125 2.44 12.28 20.10
N PHE A 126 2.25 11.11 20.72
CA PHE A 126 1.29 10.92 21.79
C PHE A 126 2.02 10.68 23.12
N PRO A 127 1.74 11.47 24.18
CA PRO A 127 2.58 11.51 25.38
C PRO A 127 2.48 10.26 26.26
N LEU A 128 1.61 9.31 25.91
CA LEU A 128 1.42 8.06 26.63
C LEU A 128 1.58 6.88 25.68
N ASP A 129 1.92 5.72 26.20
CA ASP A 129 1.81 4.45 25.53
C ASP A 129 0.69 3.61 26.18
N PRO A 130 -0.58 3.77 25.76
CA PRO A 130 -1.72 3.11 26.39
C PRO A 130 -1.70 1.58 26.22
N TRP A 131 -0.88 1.08 25.30
CA TRP A 131 -0.74 -0.37 25.05
C TRP A 131 0.51 -0.99 25.66
N GLY A 132 1.42 -0.17 26.23
CA GLY A 132 2.65 -0.66 26.84
C GLY A 132 3.60 -1.36 25.86
N LEU A 133 3.55 -0.98 24.58
CA LEU A 133 4.30 -1.64 23.51
C LEU A 133 5.66 -0.99 23.25
N ILE A 134 5.87 0.23 23.74
CA ILE A 134 7.04 1.04 23.39
C ILE A 134 7.88 1.33 24.62
N THR A 135 9.17 1.04 24.52
CA THR A 135 10.14 1.19 25.62
C THR A 135 10.23 2.62 26.18
N TYR A 136 9.89 3.62 25.39
CA TYR A 136 9.97 5.05 25.80
C TYR A 136 8.77 5.52 26.62
N GLY A 137 7.71 4.70 26.77
CA GLY A 137 6.47 5.08 27.45
C GLY A 137 5.62 6.14 26.73
N TYR A 138 5.92 6.46 25.48
CA TYR A 138 5.16 7.35 24.60
C TYR A 138 5.23 6.89 23.14
N ILE A 139 4.25 7.25 22.34
CA ILE A 139 4.26 6.97 20.90
C ILE A 139 4.96 8.13 20.17
N PRO A 140 6.09 7.88 19.48
CA PRO A 140 6.78 8.92 18.73
C PRO A 140 5.99 9.38 17.50
N GLU A 141 6.31 10.56 16.99
CA GLU A 141 5.83 11.01 15.70
C GLU A 141 6.39 10.11 14.58
N HIS A 142 5.52 9.66 13.66
CA HIS A 142 5.93 8.80 12.55
C HIS A 142 4.98 8.91 11.35
N ILE A 143 5.48 8.55 10.17
CA ILE A 143 4.65 8.33 8.99
C ILE A 143 3.97 6.97 9.14
N GLN A 144 2.67 6.92 8.85
CA GLN A 144 1.91 5.69 8.95
C GLN A 144 2.00 4.87 7.65
N SER A 145 2.03 3.54 7.78
CA SER A 145 2.19 2.59 6.66
C SER A 145 0.94 2.43 5.76
N HIS A 146 0.03 3.39 5.79
CA HIS A 146 -1.17 3.29 4.97
C HIS A 146 -0.92 3.57 3.49
N PHE A 147 0.01 4.49 3.22
CA PHE A 147 0.48 4.87 1.89
C PHE A 147 1.84 5.55 2.05
N ILE A 148 2.89 4.85 1.67
CA ILE A 148 4.30 5.29 1.68
C ILE A 148 5.01 4.81 0.43
#